data_9355c67af525c7ecd992b5b955fa150c
#
_entry.id   9355c67af525c7ecd992b5b955fa150c
#
_cell.length_a   1.000
_cell.length_b   1.000
_cell.length_c   1.000
_cell.angle_alpha   90.00
_cell.angle_beta   90.00
_cell.angle_gamma   90.00
#
_symmetry.space_group_name_H-M   'P 1'
#
loop_
_entity.id
_entity.type
_entity.pdbx_description
1 polymer ?
#
loop_
_entity_poly.entity_id
_entity_poly.type
_entity_poly.pdbx_seq_one_letter_code
_entity_poly.pdbx_strand_id
1 'polypeptide(L)'
;MKSSKEFVASIVEGNQAMFKASQLNVADYFNDMPDQEALVEHFVGRMVNERMNMVEISKSISTMPADADPVELQNLSKQAYDEAIHFRLVKEVIEHITGEEVDVAKALADEEAKPTAKGASLLAKYDADSDPAALAAYQLVAEGRAEARLVR
;
A
#
# COMPACT_ATOMS: atom_id res chain seq x y z
N MET A 1 -27.80 13.33 4.52
CA MET A 1 -26.51 12.98 3.89
C MET A 1 -25.46 12.97 4.99
N LYS A 2 -24.62 11.92 5.11
CA LYS A 2 -23.53 11.90 6.11
C LYS A 2 -22.50 12.98 5.74
N SER A 3 -21.93 13.63 6.76
CA SER A 3 -20.76 14.48 6.55
C SER A 3 -19.53 13.62 6.17
N SER A 4 -18.49 14.23 5.60
CA SER A 4 -17.24 13.52 5.27
C SER A 4 -16.63 12.81 6.49
N LYS A 5 -16.69 13.45 7.66
CA LYS A 5 -16.25 12.84 8.93
C LYS A 5 -17.04 11.59 9.31
N GLU A 6 -18.37 11.65 9.22
CA GLU A 6 -19.25 10.50 9.53
C GLU A 6 -19.06 9.37 8.53
N PHE A 7 -18.78 9.69 7.26
CA PHE A 7 -18.49 8.72 6.22
C PHE A 7 -17.18 7.98 6.53
N VAL A 8 -16.10 8.72 6.76
CA VAL A 8 -14.80 8.15 7.12
C VAL A 8 -14.90 7.29 8.38
N ALA A 9 -15.54 7.80 9.44
CA ALA A 9 -15.75 7.05 10.68
C ALA A 9 -16.49 5.73 10.42
N SER A 10 -17.52 5.72 9.57
CA SER A 10 -18.26 4.50 9.25
C SER A 10 -17.44 3.47 8.46
N ILE A 11 -16.50 3.90 7.61
CA ILE A 11 -15.57 3.00 6.92
C ILE A 11 -14.61 2.38 7.94
N VAL A 12 -13.98 3.17 8.77
CA VAL A 12 -13.04 2.70 9.80
C VAL A 12 -13.74 1.72 10.75
N GLU A 13 -14.91 2.07 11.27
CA GLU A 13 -15.68 1.22 12.18
C GLU A 13 -16.07 -0.11 11.51
N GLY A 14 -16.56 -0.05 10.26
CA GLY A 14 -16.95 -1.24 9.50
C GLY A 14 -15.79 -2.20 9.18
N ASN A 15 -14.54 -1.72 9.24
CA ASN A 15 -13.35 -2.51 8.94
C ASN A 15 -12.50 -2.88 10.17
N GLN A 16 -12.91 -2.53 11.39
CA GLN A 16 -12.16 -2.80 12.62
C GLN A 16 -11.79 -4.29 12.81
N ALA A 17 -12.71 -5.20 12.50
CA ALA A 17 -12.44 -6.64 12.59
C ALA A 17 -11.33 -7.08 11.64
N MET A 18 -11.30 -6.52 10.42
CA MET A 18 -10.26 -6.79 9.42
C MET A 18 -8.91 -6.20 9.84
N PHE A 19 -8.90 -4.99 10.39
CA PHE A 19 -7.66 -4.38 10.90
C PHE A 19 -7.05 -5.22 12.01
N LYS A 20 -7.88 -5.67 12.97
CA LYS A 20 -7.44 -6.55 14.05
C LYS A 20 -6.93 -7.90 13.54
N ALA A 21 -7.63 -8.53 12.61
CA ALA A 21 -7.19 -9.77 11.99
C ALA A 21 -5.84 -9.60 11.26
N SER A 22 -5.69 -8.48 10.53
CA SER A 22 -4.42 -8.15 9.85
C SER A 22 -3.26 -7.97 10.82
N GLN A 23 -3.50 -7.31 11.96
CA GLN A 23 -2.51 -7.14 13.03
C GLN A 23 -2.07 -8.49 13.62
N LEU A 24 -3.02 -9.36 13.93
CA LEU A 24 -2.73 -10.69 14.48
C LEU A 24 -1.94 -11.55 13.48
N ASN A 25 -2.35 -11.59 12.21
CA ASN A 25 -1.65 -12.36 11.18
C ASN A 25 -0.19 -11.92 11.01
N VAL A 26 0.10 -10.62 11.12
CA VAL A 26 1.48 -10.12 11.05
C VAL A 26 2.26 -10.50 12.30
N ALA A 27 1.65 -10.39 13.49
CA ALA A 27 2.29 -10.80 14.72
C ALA A 27 2.60 -12.30 14.74
N ASP A 28 1.67 -13.14 14.30
CA ASP A 28 1.85 -14.57 14.19
C ASP A 28 2.98 -14.93 13.21
N TYR A 29 3.00 -14.30 12.03
CA TYR A 29 4.06 -14.50 11.03
C TYR A 29 5.47 -14.24 11.60
N PHE A 30 5.65 -13.13 12.34
CA PHE A 30 6.97 -12.84 12.92
C PHE A 30 7.28 -13.63 14.19
N ASN A 31 6.25 -14.05 14.94
CA ASN A 31 6.44 -14.93 16.10
C ASN A 31 6.88 -16.36 15.70
N ASP A 32 6.43 -16.83 14.55
CA ASP A 32 6.85 -18.11 13.97
C ASP A 32 8.29 -18.11 13.45
N MET A 33 8.98 -16.96 13.53
CA MET A 33 10.37 -16.77 13.11
C MET A 33 10.62 -17.30 11.69
N PRO A 34 10.09 -16.63 10.65
CA PRO A 34 10.28 -17.05 9.28
C PRO A 34 11.77 -17.17 8.96
N ASP A 35 12.14 -18.14 8.14
CA ASP A 35 13.50 -18.24 7.64
C ASP A 35 13.86 -17.03 6.74
N GLN A 36 15.14 -16.94 6.42
CA GLN A 36 15.63 -15.78 5.64
C GLN A 36 14.96 -15.67 4.26
N GLU A 37 14.67 -16.80 3.61
CA GLU A 37 14.06 -16.83 2.28
C GLU A 37 12.60 -16.30 2.34
N ALA A 38 11.81 -16.82 3.28
CA ALA A 38 10.44 -16.35 3.51
C ALA A 38 10.39 -14.87 3.90
N LEU A 39 11.35 -14.41 4.71
CA LEU A 39 11.46 -13.00 5.11
C LEU A 39 11.78 -12.11 3.92
N VAL A 40 12.72 -12.51 3.07
CA VAL A 40 13.08 -11.78 1.84
C VAL A 40 11.89 -11.73 0.88
N GLU A 41 11.19 -12.86 0.67
CA GLU A 41 10.00 -12.88 -0.18
C GLU A 41 8.91 -11.93 0.34
N HIS A 42 8.68 -11.91 1.66
CA HIS A 42 7.75 -10.97 2.28
C HIS A 42 8.11 -9.51 2.00
N PHE A 43 9.39 -9.15 2.17
CA PHE A 43 9.84 -7.77 1.94
C PHE A 43 9.89 -7.41 0.45
N VAL A 44 10.18 -8.35 -0.45
CA VAL A 44 10.08 -8.11 -1.90
C VAL A 44 8.65 -7.76 -2.30
N GLY A 45 7.66 -8.54 -1.85
CA GLY A 45 6.24 -8.22 -2.09
C GLY A 45 5.85 -6.85 -1.51
N ARG A 46 6.37 -6.51 -0.32
CA ARG A 46 6.15 -5.19 0.28
C ARG A 46 6.77 -4.07 -0.56
N MET A 47 8.02 -4.21 -0.95
CA MET A 47 8.75 -3.24 -1.79
C MET A 47 8.02 -2.96 -3.10
N VAL A 48 7.53 -4.00 -3.77
CA VAL A 48 6.75 -3.86 -5.00
C VAL A 48 5.47 -3.08 -4.76
N ASN A 49 4.74 -3.38 -3.68
CA ASN A 49 3.52 -2.65 -3.31
C ASN A 49 3.77 -1.15 -3.08
N GLU A 50 4.80 -0.77 -2.33
CA GLU A 50 5.13 0.64 -2.07
C GLU A 50 5.40 1.37 -3.39
N ARG A 51 6.15 0.74 -4.30
CA ARG A 51 6.40 1.32 -5.62
C ARG A 51 5.14 1.43 -6.47
N MET A 52 4.26 0.43 -6.45
CA MET A 52 2.99 0.48 -7.18
C MET A 52 2.09 1.59 -6.65
N ASN A 53 1.94 1.71 -5.34
CA ASN A 53 1.18 2.78 -4.71
C ASN A 53 1.69 4.16 -5.11
N MET A 54 3.01 4.38 -5.05
CA MET A 54 3.63 5.63 -5.50
C MET A 54 3.24 5.96 -6.95
N VAL A 55 3.29 4.98 -7.85
CA VAL A 55 2.96 5.17 -9.28
C VAL A 55 1.48 5.50 -9.45
N GLU A 56 0.58 4.80 -8.79
CA GLU A 56 -0.87 5.04 -8.90
C GLU A 56 -1.28 6.40 -8.33
N ILE A 57 -0.72 6.80 -7.19
CA ILE A 57 -0.95 8.14 -6.62
C ILE A 57 -0.42 9.22 -7.58
N SER A 58 0.75 9.00 -8.19
CA SER A 58 1.34 9.93 -9.16
C SER A 58 0.48 10.07 -10.43
N LYS A 59 -0.13 8.98 -10.90
CA LYS A 59 -1.11 9.02 -11.99
C LYS A 59 -2.34 9.84 -11.59
N SER A 60 -2.88 9.60 -10.40
CA SER A 60 -4.01 10.39 -9.88
C SER A 60 -3.69 11.87 -9.85
N ILE A 61 -2.50 12.26 -9.37
CA ILE A 61 -2.04 13.66 -9.39
C ILE A 61 -2.00 14.21 -10.82
N SER A 62 -1.47 13.43 -11.78
CA SER A 62 -1.31 13.87 -13.17
C SER A 62 -2.62 14.08 -13.92
N THR A 63 -3.70 13.47 -13.45
CA THR A 63 -5.04 13.55 -14.05
C THR A 63 -5.96 14.53 -13.33
N MET A 64 -5.50 15.16 -12.25
CA MET A 64 -6.30 16.16 -11.54
C MET A 64 -6.64 17.35 -12.43
N PRO A 65 -7.86 17.90 -12.33
CA PRO A 65 -8.25 19.10 -13.06
C PRO A 65 -7.42 20.32 -12.61
N ALA A 66 -7.28 21.30 -13.50
CA ALA A 66 -6.46 22.50 -13.23
C ALA A 66 -6.98 23.34 -12.05
N ASP A 67 -8.24 23.20 -11.70
CA ASP A 67 -8.93 23.85 -10.57
C ASP A 67 -9.10 22.96 -9.36
N ALA A 68 -8.37 21.83 -9.29
CA ALA A 68 -8.37 20.94 -8.14
C ALA A 68 -7.99 21.67 -6.84
N ASP A 69 -8.53 21.17 -5.71
CA ASP A 69 -8.21 21.73 -4.40
C ASP A 69 -6.70 21.63 -4.13
N PRO A 70 -6.00 22.76 -3.89
CA PRO A 70 -4.57 22.73 -3.59
C PRO A 70 -4.20 21.88 -2.36
N VAL A 71 -5.10 21.77 -1.39
CA VAL A 71 -4.89 20.93 -0.20
C VAL A 71 -4.93 19.45 -0.55
N GLU A 72 -5.85 19.06 -1.42
CA GLU A 72 -5.92 17.68 -1.92
C GLU A 72 -4.67 17.34 -2.73
N LEU A 73 -4.25 18.21 -3.64
CA LEU A 73 -3.02 18.05 -4.41
C LEU A 73 -1.78 17.92 -3.51
N GLN A 74 -1.70 18.76 -2.47
CA GLN A 74 -0.61 18.69 -1.49
C GLN A 74 -0.60 17.35 -0.74
N ASN A 75 -1.76 16.86 -0.29
CA ASN A 75 -1.88 15.61 0.45
C ASN A 75 -1.49 14.42 -0.42
N LEU A 76 -1.97 14.34 -1.66
CA LEU A 76 -1.58 13.27 -2.60
C LEU A 76 -0.09 13.32 -2.92
N SER A 77 0.48 14.51 -3.12
CA SER A 77 1.92 14.66 -3.37
C SER A 77 2.76 14.19 -2.19
N LYS A 78 2.32 14.51 -0.95
CA LYS A 78 2.96 14.02 0.25
C LYS A 78 2.86 12.51 0.35
N GLN A 79 1.70 11.93 0.09
CA GLN A 79 1.49 10.48 0.12
C GLN A 79 2.40 9.77 -0.91
N ALA A 80 2.49 10.26 -2.15
CA ALA A 80 3.41 9.70 -3.14
C ALA A 80 4.87 9.78 -2.71
N TYR A 81 5.25 10.85 -2.02
CA TYR A 81 6.59 11.00 -1.43
C TYR A 81 6.84 9.99 -0.30
N ASP A 82 5.88 9.80 0.60
CA ASP A 82 5.98 8.84 1.70
C ASP A 82 6.14 7.40 1.15
N GLU A 83 5.38 7.02 0.11
CA GLU A 83 5.51 5.72 -0.57
C GLU A 83 6.89 5.53 -1.22
N ALA A 84 7.46 6.59 -1.79
CA ALA A 84 8.83 6.54 -2.33
C ALA A 84 9.87 6.30 -1.23
N ILE A 85 9.69 6.88 -0.04
CA ILE A 85 10.54 6.63 1.13
C ILE A 85 10.38 5.17 1.58
N HIS A 86 9.15 4.67 1.72
CA HIS A 86 8.89 3.29 2.13
C HIS A 86 9.54 2.30 1.16
N PHE A 87 9.36 2.50 -0.14
CA PHE A 87 10.03 1.70 -1.17
C PHE A 87 11.55 1.63 -0.96
N ARG A 88 12.21 2.77 -0.77
CA ARG A 88 13.65 2.84 -0.53
C ARG A 88 14.05 2.10 0.75
N LEU A 89 13.34 2.33 1.85
CA LEU A 89 13.66 1.70 3.14
C LEU A 89 13.49 0.18 3.09
N VAL A 90 12.44 -0.31 2.44
CA VAL A 90 12.22 -1.76 2.29
C VAL A 90 13.30 -2.39 1.39
N LYS A 91 13.71 -1.70 0.30
CA LYS A 91 14.84 -2.13 -0.52
C LYS A 91 16.12 -2.27 0.32
N GLU A 92 16.46 -1.26 1.11
CA GLU A 92 17.63 -1.27 2.00
C GLU A 92 17.58 -2.43 3.03
N VAL A 93 16.40 -2.77 3.55
CA VAL A 93 16.22 -3.92 4.44
C VAL A 93 16.53 -5.23 3.72
N ILE A 94 16.03 -5.42 2.50
CA ILE A 94 16.32 -6.64 1.70
C ILE A 94 17.82 -6.75 1.45
N GLU A 95 18.46 -5.66 1.01
CA GLU A 95 19.90 -5.63 0.74
C GLU A 95 20.73 -5.89 2.01
N HIS A 96 20.27 -5.42 3.17
CA HIS A 96 20.91 -5.74 4.44
C HIS A 96 20.79 -7.22 4.80
N ILE A 97 19.64 -7.84 4.57
CA ILE A 97 19.40 -9.25 4.86
C ILE A 97 20.20 -10.17 3.93
N THR A 98 20.24 -9.84 2.64
CA THR A 98 20.86 -10.68 1.59
C THR A 98 22.36 -10.41 1.42
N GLY A 99 22.80 -9.20 1.71
CA GLY A 99 24.14 -8.71 1.37
C GLY A 99 24.32 -8.40 -0.12
N GLU A 100 23.26 -8.40 -0.92
CA GLU A 100 23.26 -8.21 -2.36
C GLU A 100 22.35 -7.06 -2.78
N GLU A 101 22.68 -6.40 -3.89
CA GLU A 101 21.81 -5.36 -4.46
C GLU A 101 20.54 -5.96 -5.08
N VAL A 102 19.39 -5.34 -4.80
CA VAL A 102 18.10 -5.79 -5.31
C VAL A 102 17.91 -5.39 -6.77
N ASP A 103 17.71 -6.36 -7.65
CA ASP A 103 17.20 -6.13 -9.00
C ASP A 103 15.70 -5.81 -8.96
N VAL A 104 15.40 -4.52 -8.87
CA VAL A 104 14.02 -4.03 -8.78
C VAL A 104 13.20 -4.37 -10.02
N ALA A 105 13.81 -4.32 -11.21
CA ALA A 105 13.10 -4.63 -12.46
C ALA A 105 12.66 -6.09 -12.50
N LYS A 106 13.56 -6.99 -12.08
CA LYS A 106 13.25 -8.41 -11.96
C LYS A 106 12.18 -8.65 -10.89
N ALA A 107 12.29 -8.04 -9.72
CA ALA A 107 11.32 -8.20 -8.64
C ALA A 107 9.91 -7.77 -9.07
N LEU A 108 9.78 -6.67 -9.80
CA LEU A 108 8.50 -6.22 -10.35
C LEU A 108 7.93 -7.23 -11.35
N ALA A 109 8.74 -7.72 -12.29
CA ALA A 109 8.30 -8.69 -13.29
C ALA A 109 7.88 -10.02 -12.65
N ASP A 110 8.60 -10.49 -11.64
CA ASP A 110 8.29 -11.71 -10.90
C ASP A 110 6.95 -11.58 -10.14
N GLU A 111 6.70 -10.44 -9.50
CA GLU A 111 5.43 -10.18 -8.81
C GLU A 111 4.24 -10.07 -9.77
N GLU A 112 4.42 -9.42 -10.93
CA GLU A 112 3.37 -9.36 -11.97
C GLU A 112 3.03 -10.74 -12.54
N ALA A 113 3.99 -11.64 -12.62
CA ALA A 113 3.81 -13.00 -13.11
C ALA A 113 3.07 -13.92 -12.11
N LYS A 114 2.95 -13.55 -10.83
CA LYS A 114 2.29 -14.37 -9.82
C LYS A 114 0.79 -14.49 -10.10
N PRO A 115 0.21 -15.72 -10.18
CA PRO A 115 -1.21 -15.93 -10.55
C PRO A 115 -2.20 -15.34 -9.56
N THR A 116 -1.75 -14.98 -8.38
CA THR A 116 -2.55 -14.50 -7.26
C THR A 116 -2.38 -13.03 -6.95
N ALA A 117 -2.02 -12.21 -7.92
CA ALA A 117 -2.06 -10.76 -7.76
C ALA A 117 -3.50 -10.26 -7.50
N LYS A 118 -4.13 -10.82 -6.45
CA LYS A 118 -5.49 -10.41 -6.00
C LYS A 118 -5.52 -8.93 -5.62
N GLY A 119 -4.39 -8.35 -5.24
CA GLY A 119 -4.22 -6.92 -5.02
C GLY A 119 -4.20 -6.12 -6.33
N ALA A 120 -3.39 -6.54 -7.31
CA ALA A 120 -3.32 -5.88 -8.61
C ALA A 120 -4.67 -5.94 -9.35
N SER A 121 -5.45 -7.04 -9.20
CA SER A 121 -6.78 -7.13 -9.80
C SER A 121 -7.81 -6.23 -9.11
N LEU A 122 -7.61 -5.87 -7.85
CA LEU A 122 -8.45 -4.89 -7.14
C LEU A 122 -8.12 -3.46 -7.56
N LEU A 123 -6.83 -3.11 -7.68
CA LEU A 123 -6.39 -1.81 -8.20
C LEU A 123 -6.80 -1.61 -9.66
N ALA A 124 -6.72 -2.65 -10.50
CA ALA A 124 -7.21 -2.59 -11.88
C ALA A 124 -8.75 -2.44 -11.98
N LYS A 125 -9.51 -2.87 -10.96
CA LYS A 125 -10.96 -2.65 -10.87
C LYS A 125 -11.34 -1.26 -10.40
N TYR A 126 -10.44 -0.59 -9.70
CA TYR A 126 -10.62 0.77 -9.18
C TYR A 126 -9.67 1.72 -9.90
N ASP A 127 -9.59 1.60 -11.24
CA ASP A 127 -8.89 2.58 -12.07
C ASP A 127 -9.42 3.98 -11.71
N ALA A 128 -8.52 4.89 -11.45
CA ALA A 128 -8.83 6.26 -11.00
C ALA A 128 -9.84 6.99 -11.91
N ASP A 129 -9.90 6.57 -13.19
CA ASP A 129 -10.86 7.08 -14.17
C ASP A 129 -12.31 6.60 -13.93
N SER A 130 -12.53 5.55 -13.13
CA SER A 130 -13.86 4.96 -12.98
C SER A 130 -14.62 5.41 -11.73
N ASP A 131 -13.96 5.58 -10.58
CA ASP A 131 -14.58 6.04 -9.33
C ASP A 131 -13.55 6.55 -8.29
N PRO A 132 -13.29 7.86 -8.25
CA PRO A 132 -12.34 8.44 -7.28
C PRO A 132 -12.73 8.20 -5.81
N ALA A 133 -14.02 8.10 -5.50
CA ALA A 133 -14.48 7.87 -4.14
C ALA A 133 -14.21 6.42 -3.69
N ALA A 134 -14.38 5.46 -4.59
CA ALA A 134 -14.04 4.07 -4.33
C ALA A 134 -12.53 3.88 -4.14
N LEU A 135 -11.70 4.55 -4.94
CA LEU A 135 -10.25 4.55 -4.79
C LEU A 135 -9.84 5.13 -3.43
N ALA A 136 -10.38 6.28 -3.04
CA ALA A 136 -10.10 6.90 -1.75
C ALA A 136 -10.53 6.02 -0.57
N ALA A 137 -11.68 5.35 -0.67
CA ALA A 137 -12.14 4.40 0.34
C ALA A 137 -11.22 3.17 0.43
N TYR A 138 -10.75 2.65 -0.71
CA TYR A 138 -9.78 1.55 -0.74
C TYR A 138 -8.47 1.95 -0.08
N GLN A 139 -7.91 3.10 -0.43
CA GLN A 139 -6.67 3.62 0.17
C GLN A 139 -6.81 3.78 1.69
N LEU A 140 -7.92 4.36 2.17
CA LEU A 140 -8.19 4.50 3.60
C LEU A 140 -8.18 3.15 4.33
N VAL A 141 -8.77 2.12 3.74
CA VAL A 141 -8.79 0.77 4.31
C VAL A 141 -7.40 0.12 4.26
N ALA A 142 -6.65 0.30 3.17
CA ALA A 142 -5.30 -0.22 3.02
C ALA A 142 -4.36 0.41 4.05
N GLU A 143 -4.39 1.74 4.22
CA GLU A 143 -3.59 2.46 5.21
C GLU A 143 -3.98 2.09 6.64
N GLY A 144 -5.27 1.99 6.95
CA GLY A 144 -5.73 1.56 8.27
C GLY A 144 -5.27 0.14 8.62
N ARG A 145 -5.12 -0.75 7.63
CA ARG A 145 -4.51 -2.08 7.82
C ARG A 145 -3.02 -1.99 8.09
N ALA A 146 -2.31 -1.11 7.39
CA ALA A 146 -0.88 -0.90 7.57
C ALA A 146 -0.60 -0.30 8.96
N GLU A 147 -1.33 0.74 9.36
CA GLU A 147 -1.22 1.38 10.67
C GLU A 147 -1.50 0.38 11.82
N ALA A 148 -2.55 -0.42 11.72
CA ALA A 148 -2.89 -1.43 12.71
C ALA A 148 -1.78 -2.48 12.93
N ARG A 149 -0.89 -2.69 11.95
CA ARG A 149 0.27 -3.59 12.05
C ARG A 149 1.43 -3.00 12.84
N LEU A 150 1.52 -1.67 12.92
CA LEU A 150 2.62 -0.95 13.56
C LEU A 150 2.38 -0.66 15.04
N VAL A 151 1.13 -0.69 15.50
CA VAL A 151 0.78 -0.42 16.90
C VAL A 151 1.00 -1.70 17.73
N ARG A 152 2.07 -1.68 18.52
CA ARG A 152 2.32 -2.61 19.63
C ARG A 152 2.16 -1.89 20.97
#